data_f277843a5e2bbd112adb20dcd994fe97
#
_entry.id   f277843a5e2bbd112adb20dcd994fe97
#
_cell.length_a   1.000
_cell.length_b   1.000
_cell.length_c   1.000
_cell.angle_alpha   90.00
_cell.angle_beta   90.00
_cell.angle_gamma   90.00
#
_symmetry.space_group_name_H-M   'P 1'
#
loop_
_entity.id
_entity.type
_entity.pdbx_description
1 polymer ?
#
loop_
_entity_poly.entity_id
_entity_poly.type
_entity_poly.pdbx_seq_one_letter_code
_entity_poly.pdbx_strand_id
1 'polypeptide(L)'
;MSKKKVVVALGHKALGATLPQQQTAVKNAAKAIADLVEADCQVVISHSNAPQVGMIHTAMNEFGKQHPDYTFAPMSVCSAMSQGYIGYDLQNA
;
A
#
# COMPACT_ATOMS: atom_id res chain seq x y z
N MET A 1 -1.69 24.48 -22.02
CA MET A 1 -2.93 23.82 -21.57
C MET A 1 -2.74 23.24 -20.19
N SER A 2 -3.77 23.38 -19.36
CA SER A 2 -3.72 22.77 -18.02
C SER A 2 -3.86 21.26 -18.12
N LYS A 3 -3.08 20.55 -17.30
CA LYS A 3 -3.17 19.10 -17.20
C LYS A 3 -4.48 18.70 -16.53
N LYS A 4 -5.05 17.59 -16.97
CA LYS A 4 -6.19 16.98 -16.32
C LYS A 4 -5.74 16.34 -15.00
N LYS A 5 -6.47 16.62 -13.92
CA LYS A 5 -6.19 16.03 -12.60
C LYS A 5 -7.04 14.78 -12.43
N VAL A 6 -6.39 13.67 -12.04
CA VAL A 6 -7.03 12.37 -11.89
C VAL A 6 -6.65 11.79 -10.52
N VAL A 7 -7.64 11.28 -9.80
CA VAL A 7 -7.42 10.50 -8.57
C VAL A 7 -7.67 9.04 -8.90
N VAL A 8 -6.67 8.20 -8.67
CA VAL A 8 -6.78 6.75 -8.85
C VAL A 8 -6.89 6.11 -7.48
N ALA A 9 -8.02 5.43 -7.24
CA ALA A 9 -8.25 4.71 -5.99
C ALA A 9 -8.00 3.21 -6.20
N LEU A 10 -7.04 2.67 -5.47
CA LEU A 10 -6.68 1.26 -5.54
C LEU A 10 -7.30 0.52 -4.36
N GLY A 11 -8.29 -0.34 -4.65
CA GLY A 11 -8.90 -1.20 -3.65
C GLY A 11 -8.02 -2.40 -3.30
N HIS A 12 -8.45 -3.19 -2.32
CA HIS A 12 -7.68 -4.35 -1.87
C HIS A 12 -7.43 -5.38 -2.97
N LYS A 13 -8.36 -5.52 -3.93
CA LYS A 13 -8.18 -6.44 -5.06
C LYS A 13 -7.07 -6.00 -6.01
N ALA A 14 -6.83 -4.69 -6.11
CA ALA A 14 -5.77 -4.15 -6.94
C ALA A 14 -4.39 -4.33 -6.31
N LEU A 15 -4.32 -4.54 -4.99
CA LEU A 15 -3.07 -4.68 -4.25
C LEU A 15 -2.77 -6.12 -3.83
N GLY A 16 -3.79 -6.97 -3.75
CA GLY A 16 -3.63 -8.33 -3.22
C GLY A 16 -3.50 -8.37 -1.71
N ALA A 17 -3.40 -9.56 -1.14
CA ALA A 17 -3.39 -9.78 0.31
C ALA A 17 -2.00 -10.12 0.86
N THR A 18 -1.16 -10.79 0.08
CA THR A 18 0.20 -11.19 0.50
C THR A 18 1.24 -10.32 -0.20
N LEU A 19 2.46 -10.31 0.32
CA LEU A 19 3.54 -9.54 -0.30
C LEU A 19 3.80 -9.97 -1.75
N PRO A 20 3.92 -11.27 -2.10
CA PRO A 20 4.09 -11.65 -3.49
C PRO A 20 2.91 -11.25 -4.38
N GLN A 21 1.67 -11.36 -3.88
CA GLN A 21 0.48 -10.91 -4.62
C GLN A 21 0.52 -9.41 -4.84
N GLN A 22 0.93 -8.65 -3.83
CA GLN A 22 1.04 -7.20 -3.93
C GLN A 22 2.08 -6.80 -4.96
N GLN A 23 3.24 -7.44 -4.95
CA GLN A 23 4.31 -7.14 -5.92
C GLN A 23 3.85 -7.37 -7.36
N THR A 24 3.06 -8.41 -7.60
CA THR A 24 2.49 -8.67 -8.92
C THR A 24 1.39 -7.68 -9.26
N ALA A 25 0.49 -7.41 -8.32
CA ALA A 25 -0.67 -6.54 -8.53
C ALA A 25 -0.25 -5.10 -8.81
N VAL A 26 0.74 -4.57 -8.06
CA VAL A 26 1.19 -3.19 -8.26
C VAL A 26 1.84 -2.97 -9.61
N LYS A 27 2.46 -4.00 -10.20
CA LYS A 27 3.01 -3.89 -11.56
C LYS A 27 1.91 -3.63 -12.57
N ASN A 28 0.76 -4.30 -12.44
CA ASN A 28 -0.39 -4.08 -13.30
C ASN A 28 -1.01 -2.70 -13.07
N ALA A 29 -1.15 -2.29 -11.81
CA ALA A 29 -1.68 -0.98 -11.46
C ALA A 29 -0.75 0.14 -11.96
N ALA A 30 0.56 -0.02 -11.77
CA ALA A 30 1.56 0.96 -12.19
C ALA A 30 1.54 1.17 -13.71
N LYS A 31 1.29 0.10 -14.47
CA LYS A 31 1.19 0.19 -15.93
C LYS A 31 0.04 1.09 -16.37
N ALA A 32 -1.13 0.92 -15.75
CA ALA A 32 -2.28 1.78 -16.03
C ALA A 32 -2.04 3.22 -15.59
N ILE A 33 -1.39 3.43 -14.46
CA ILE A 33 -1.05 4.76 -13.94
C ILE A 33 -0.04 5.44 -14.87
N ALA A 34 0.97 4.71 -15.35
CA ALA A 34 1.95 5.23 -16.29
C ALA A 34 1.27 5.70 -17.59
N ASP A 35 0.27 4.97 -18.07
CA ASP A 35 -0.50 5.38 -19.24
C ASP A 35 -1.21 6.72 -19.03
N LEU A 36 -1.75 6.95 -17.81
CA LEU A 36 -2.37 8.23 -17.47
C LEU A 36 -1.36 9.37 -17.43
N VAL A 37 -0.17 9.13 -16.91
CA VAL A 37 0.91 10.13 -16.90
C VAL A 37 1.35 10.46 -18.33
N GLU A 38 1.47 9.45 -19.17
CA GLU A 38 1.80 9.61 -20.58
C GLU A 38 0.74 10.42 -21.33
N ALA A 39 -0.53 10.30 -20.91
CA ALA A 39 -1.64 11.08 -21.48
C ALA A 39 -1.70 12.50 -20.89
N ASP A 40 -0.64 12.96 -20.24
CA ASP A 40 -0.49 14.30 -19.67
C ASP A 40 -1.48 14.60 -18.53
N CYS A 41 -1.79 13.59 -17.71
CA CYS A 41 -2.60 13.73 -16.52
C CYS A 41 -1.73 13.95 -15.29
N GLN A 42 -2.20 14.79 -14.36
CA GLN A 42 -1.65 14.82 -13.00
C GLN A 42 -2.38 13.77 -12.17
N VAL A 43 -1.65 12.81 -11.62
CA VAL A 43 -2.24 11.65 -10.95
C VAL A 43 -1.95 11.71 -9.46
N VAL A 44 -3.00 11.52 -8.66
CA VAL A 44 -2.91 11.29 -7.23
C VAL A 44 -3.43 9.89 -6.97
N ILE A 45 -2.68 9.09 -6.23
CA ILE A 45 -3.03 7.70 -5.93
C ILE A 45 -3.45 7.60 -4.48
N SER A 46 -4.64 7.05 -4.24
CA SER A 46 -5.05 6.59 -2.92
C SER A 46 -5.18 5.07 -2.95
N HIS A 47 -5.01 4.45 -1.79
CA HIS A 47 -5.09 2.99 -1.72
C HIS A 47 -5.70 2.54 -0.40
N SER A 48 -6.34 1.37 -0.41
CA SER A 48 -6.74 0.69 0.81
C SER A 48 -5.54 -0.07 1.40
N ASN A 49 -5.65 -0.49 2.66
CA ASN A 49 -4.54 -1.14 3.35
C ASN A 49 -4.98 -2.25 4.30
N ALA A 50 -6.23 -2.72 4.22
CA ALA A 50 -6.78 -3.63 5.22
C ALA A 50 -5.98 -4.92 5.38
N PRO A 51 -5.63 -5.68 4.32
CA PRO A 51 -4.82 -6.88 4.50
C PRO A 51 -3.42 -6.59 5.03
N GLN A 52 -2.81 -5.50 4.60
CA GLN A 52 -1.46 -5.10 5.00
C GLN A 52 -1.41 -4.70 6.47
N VAL A 53 -2.39 -3.93 6.93
CA VAL A 53 -2.50 -3.55 8.35
C VAL A 53 -2.71 -4.80 9.21
N GLY A 54 -3.58 -5.70 8.77
CA GLY A 54 -3.84 -6.94 9.50
C GLY A 54 -2.59 -7.80 9.67
N MET A 55 -1.81 -7.95 8.61
CA MET A 55 -0.56 -8.71 8.65
C MET A 55 0.45 -8.06 9.61
N ILE A 56 0.65 -6.76 9.50
CA ILE A 56 1.60 -6.03 10.36
C ILE A 56 1.16 -6.10 11.82
N HIS A 57 -0.12 -5.88 12.09
CA HIS A 57 -0.67 -5.91 13.44
C HIS A 57 -0.49 -7.29 14.08
N THR A 58 -0.80 -8.36 13.33
CA THR A 58 -0.62 -9.73 13.81
C THR A 58 0.85 -10.04 14.08
N ALA A 59 1.73 -9.68 13.14
CA ALA A 59 3.17 -9.92 13.27
C ALA A 59 3.77 -9.19 14.47
N MET A 60 3.44 -7.91 14.65
CA MET A 60 3.97 -7.10 15.74
C MET A 60 3.48 -7.59 17.10
N ASN A 61 2.20 -7.96 17.21
CA ASN A 61 1.65 -8.44 18.48
C ASN A 61 2.14 -9.83 18.81
N GLU A 62 2.36 -10.70 17.84
CA GLU A 62 2.94 -12.01 18.05
C GLU A 62 4.37 -11.91 18.56
N PHE A 63 5.17 -11.00 17.99
CA PHE A 63 6.50 -10.70 18.46
C PHE A 63 6.47 -10.17 19.90
N GLY A 64 5.52 -9.27 20.21
CA GLY A 64 5.38 -8.68 21.54
C GLY A 64 5.06 -9.69 22.63
N LYS A 65 4.34 -10.77 22.31
CA LYS A 65 4.06 -11.85 23.26
C LYS A 65 5.32 -12.56 23.73
N GLN A 66 6.30 -12.73 22.85
CA GLN A 66 7.56 -13.42 23.16
C GLN A 66 8.63 -12.47 23.70
N HIS A 67 8.44 -11.17 23.50
CA HIS A 67 9.40 -10.14 23.90
C HIS A 67 8.68 -9.03 24.67
N PRO A 68 8.35 -9.25 25.96
CA PRO A 68 7.51 -8.30 26.71
C PRO A 68 8.17 -6.93 26.94
N ASP A 69 9.47 -6.79 26.71
CA ASP A 69 10.17 -5.50 26.75
C ASP A 69 9.76 -4.58 25.60
N TYR A 70 9.17 -5.13 24.55
CA TYR A 70 8.64 -4.39 23.40
C TYR A 70 7.13 -4.26 23.56
N THR A 71 6.61 -3.09 23.29
CA THR A 71 5.17 -2.87 23.38
C THR A 71 4.45 -3.44 22.17
N PHE A 72 3.17 -3.79 22.34
CA PHE A 72 2.31 -4.11 21.23
C PHE A 72 2.10 -2.87 20.36
N ALA A 73 2.08 -3.03 19.04
CA ALA A 73 1.84 -1.93 18.15
C ALA A 73 0.33 -1.67 18.02
N PRO A 74 -0.15 -0.46 18.33
CA PRO A 74 -1.56 -0.15 18.11
C PRO A 74 -1.90 -0.10 16.63
N MET A 75 -3.19 -0.23 16.31
CA MET A 75 -3.66 -0.28 14.93
C MET A 75 -3.27 0.96 14.13
N SER A 76 -3.25 2.13 14.77
CA SER A 76 -2.85 3.38 14.13
C SER A 76 -1.40 3.35 13.65
N VAL A 77 -0.50 2.78 14.45
CA VAL A 77 0.91 2.63 14.07
C VAL A 77 1.05 1.62 12.95
N CYS A 78 0.32 0.50 12.99
CA CYS A 78 0.33 -0.50 11.94
C CYS A 78 -0.20 0.07 10.62
N SER A 79 -1.21 0.93 10.68
CA SER A 79 -1.73 1.62 9.51
C SER A 79 -0.66 2.55 8.91
N ALA A 80 0.07 3.29 9.75
CA ALA A 80 1.17 4.14 9.29
C ALA A 80 2.29 3.32 8.64
N MET A 81 2.62 2.17 9.19
CA MET A 81 3.61 1.26 8.60
C MET A 81 3.17 0.76 7.22
N SER A 82 1.87 0.49 7.05
CA SER A 82 1.34 0.03 5.77
C SER A 82 1.47 1.07 4.66
N GLN A 83 1.44 2.35 4.98
CA GLN A 83 1.64 3.42 4.00
C GLN A 83 3.01 3.29 3.34
N GLY A 84 4.05 3.09 4.13
CA GLY A 84 5.39 2.87 3.60
C GLY A 84 5.51 1.57 2.82
N TYR A 85 4.92 0.50 3.32
CA TYR A 85 4.94 -0.82 2.71
C TYR A 85 4.30 -0.79 1.31
N ILE A 86 3.09 -0.25 1.21
CA ILE A 86 2.35 -0.18 -0.05
C ILE A 86 2.97 0.88 -0.96
N GLY A 87 3.29 2.05 -0.42
CA GLY A 87 3.88 3.14 -1.18
C GLY A 87 5.21 2.77 -1.79
N TYR A 88 6.05 2.02 -1.06
CA TYR A 88 7.32 1.51 -1.55
C TYR A 88 7.10 0.62 -2.79
N ASP A 89 6.18 -0.35 -2.69
CA ASP A 89 5.91 -1.26 -3.79
C ASP A 89 5.36 -0.52 -5.02
N LEU A 90 4.44 0.43 -4.80
CA LEU A 90 3.88 1.24 -5.89
C LEU A 90 4.95 2.09 -6.58
N GLN A 91 5.83 2.71 -5.80
CA GLN A 91 6.86 3.58 -6.34
C GLN A 91 7.90 2.81 -7.16
N ASN A 92 8.17 1.57 -6.78
CA ASN A 92 9.17 0.73 -7.46
C ASN A 92 8.58 -0.12 -8.58
N ALA A 93 7.28 -0.08 -8.77
CA ALA A 93 6.63 -0.84 -9.83
C ALA A 93 6.78 -0.20 -11.23
#